data_d797db2f70720d5d030791a09462ead2
#
_entry.id   d797db2f70720d5d030791a09462ead2
#
_cell.length_a   1.000
_cell.length_b   1.000
_cell.length_c   1.000
_cell.angle_alpha   90.00
_cell.angle_beta   90.00
_cell.angle_gamma   90.00
#
_symmetry.space_group_name_H-M   'P 1'
#
loop_
_entity.id
_entity.type
_entity.pdbx_description
1 polymer ?
#
loop_
_entity_poly.entity_id
_entity_poly.type
_entity_poly.pdbx_seq_one_letter_code
_entity_poly.pdbx_strand_id
1 'polypeptide(L)'
;MRQAINRSPPEDSDWNQFWAEEKTKKFTQISWSKKRIQQVLSPYVGPGKKALDAGCGSGFFSRYFCDQGMKTVALDYSESALKIASRLTGGLATIVKKDLLREHLAKDMEGGFDLIFSDGLLEHFSSADQDKILKNLLSLLSDQGVLVTFVPNRWSPWELIRPLYMPGIEETPFVLKELLVLNQRNGLQVVDKGGVNTWPFAFSPDCILGAFWGMLLYTIARKNARPTH
;
A
#
# COMPACT_ATOMS: atom_id res chain seq x y z
N MET A 1 0.17 13.92 -25.57
CA MET A 1 0.16 14.82 -24.40
C MET A 1 -1.23 14.71 -23.76
N ARG A 2 -1.42 13.92 -22.70
CA ARG A 2 -2.66 13.91 -21.93
C ARG A 2 -2.54 14.98 -20.85
N GLN A 3 -3.50 15.86 -20.78
CA GLN A 3 -3.63 16.86 -19.71
C GLN A 3 -3.53 16.14 -18.36
N ALA A 4 -2.64 16.60 -17.50
CA ALA A 4 -2.63 16.23 -16.10
C ALA A 4 -3.99 16.67 -15.53
N ILE A 5 -4.82 15.70 -15.20
CA ILE A 5 -6.05 15.95 -14.48
C ILE A 5 -5.61 16.42 -13.10
N ASN A 6 -5.72 17.70 -12.87
CA ASN A 6 -5.47 18.33 -11.56
C ASN A 6 -6.68 17.98 -10.68
N ARG A 7 -6.64 16.81 -10.04
CA ARG A 7 -7.69 16.35 -9.12
C ARG A 7 -7.24 16.66 -7.71
N SER A 8 -8.11 17.29 -6.96
CA SER A 8 -7.97 17.35 -5.50
C SER A 8 -8.02 15.95 -4.94
N PRO A 9 -7.21 15.60 -3.93
CA PRO A 9 -7.36 14.34 -3.24
C PRO A 9 -8.80 14.19 -2.71
N PRO A 10 -9.33 12.94 -2.62
CA PRO A 10 -10.65 12.71 -2.07
C PRO A 10 -10.78 13.41 -0.71
N GLU A 11 -11.89 14.11 -0.49
CA GLU A 11 -12.13 14.78 0.78
C GLU A 11 -12.24 13.76 1.92
N ASP A 12 -11.93 14.18 3.14
CA ASP A 12 -12.04 13.38 4.39
C ASP A 12 -13.39 12.64 4.49
N SER A 13 -14.46 13.23 3.96
CA SER A 13 -15.80 12.68 3.94
C SER A 13 -15.93 11.39 3.12
N ASP A 14 -15.26 11.29 1.97
CA ASP A 14 -15.47 10.21 1.00
C ASP A 14 -14.93 8.87 1.50
N TRP A 15 -13.71 8.87 2.07
CA TRP A 15 -13.13 7.66 2.65
C TRP A 15 -13.80 7.24 3.95
N ASN A 16 -14.23 8.21 4.80
CA ASN A 16 -14.99 7.90 6.00
C ASN A 16 -16.35 7.27 5.65
N GLN A 17 -17.01 7.79 4.60
CA GLN A 17 -18.25 7.22 4.11
C GLN A 17 -18.04 5.82 3.52
N PHE A 18 -17.02 5.65 2.66
CA PHE A 18 -16.70 4.35 2.07
C PHE A 18 -16.48 3.28 3.14
N TRP A 19 -15.62 3.57 4.14
CA TRP A 19 -15.32 2.61 5.19
C TRP A 19 -16.45 2.39 6.19
N ALA A 20 -17.43 3.29 6.27
CA ALA A 20 -18.64 3.10 7.08
C ALA A 20 -19.63 2.12 6.43
N GLU A 21 -19.52 1.83 5.15
CA GLU A 21 -20.47 0.94 4.46
C GLU A 21 -20.24 -0.54 4.82
N GLU A 22 -21.34 -1.29 4.91
CA GLU A 22 -21.30 -2.71 5.26
C GLU A 22 -20.54 -3.58 4.26
N LYS A 23 -20.53 -3.18 2.98
CA LYS A 23 -19.76 -3.86 1.91
C LYS A 23 -18.26 -3.93 2.19
N THR A 24 -17.71 -3.04 3.03
CA THR A 24 -16.28 -3.02 3.36
C THR A 24 -15.87 -4.12 4.34
N LYS A 25 -16.82 -4.80 4.98
CA LYS A 25 -16.55 -5.97 5.84
C LYS A 25 -15.77 -7.06 5.09
N LYS A 26 -16.00 -7.22 3.77
CA LYS A 26 -15.24 -8.18 2.94
C LYS A 26 -13.73 -7.94 2.97
N PHE A 27 -13.29 -6.69 3.19
CA PHE A 27 -11.86 -6.36 3.24
C PHE A 27 -11.16 -6.83 4.52
N THR A 28 -11.90 -7.28 5.52
CA THR A 28 -11.32 -7.94 6.70
C THR A 28 -11.06 -9.44 6.49
N GLN A 29 -11.58 -10.01 5.41
CA GLN A 29 -11.48 -11.45 5.14
C GLN A 29 -10.31 -11.77 4.22
N ILE A 30 -9.78 -13.00 4.34
CA ILE A 30 -8.73 -13.52 3.46
C ILE A 30 -9.28 -13.76 2.04
N SER A 31 -8.50 -13.40 1.03
CA SER A 31 -8.78 -13.65 -0.38
C SER A 31 -7.55 -14.22 -1.08
N TRP A 32 -7.69 -14.72 -2.31
CA TRP A 32 -6.53 -15.17 -3.09
C TRP A 32 -5.52 -14.06 -3.34
N SER A 33 -5.98 -12.83 -3.60
CA SER A 33 -5.12 -11.67 -3.73
C SER A 33 -4.28 -11.45 -2.47
N LYS A 34 -4.92 -11.41 -1.29
CA LYS A 34 -4.23 -11.23 -0.02
C LYS A 34 -3.23 -12.33 0.30
N LYS A 35 -3.57 -13.59 -0.01
CA LYS A 35 -2.62 -14.72 0.14
C LYS A 35 -1.36 -14.52 -0.71
N ARG A 36 -1.50 -14.03 -1.94
CA ARG A 36 -0.36 -13.74 -2.83
C ARG A 36 0.47 -12.57 -2.35
N ILE A 37 -0.19 -11.51 -1.87
CA ILE A 37 0.50 -10.39 -1.22
C ILE A 37 1.30 -10.90 -0.01
N GLN A 38 0.71 -11.75 0.84
CA GLN A 38 1.42 -12.37 1.97
C GLN A 38 2.63 -13.19 1.51
N GLN A 39 2.54 -13.92 0.39
CA GLN A 39 3.68 -14.67 -0.18
C GLN A 39 4.82 -13.71 -0.60
N VAL A 40 4.50 -12.59 -1.25
CA VAL A 40 5.49 -11.56 -1.63
C VAL A 40 6.12 -10.93 -0.38
N LEU A 41 5.34 -10.72 0.68
CA LEU A 41 5.80 -10.12 1.94
C LEU A 41 6.60 -11.08 2.82
N SER A 42 6.45 -12.39 2.64
CA SER A 42 6.99 -13.41 3.56
C SER A 42 8.49 -13.30 3.86
N PRO A 43 9.39 -12.87 2.94
CA PRO A 43 10.80 -12.71 3.26
C PRO A 43 11.12 -11.49 4.16
N TYR A 44 10.19 -10.56 4.27
CA TYR A 44 10.41 -9.26 4.94
C TYR A 44 9.76 -9.17 6.31
N VAL A 45 8.82 -10.05 6.62
CA VAL A 45 8.13 -10.11 7.91
C VAL A 45 8.88 -10.99 8.90
N GLY A 46 8.65 -10.80 10.20
CA GLY A 46 9.22 -11.66 11.23
C GLY A 46 9.29 -11.00 12.61
N PRO A 47 9.49 -11.81 13.67
CA PRO A 47 9.48 -11.33 15.04
C PRO A 47 10.51 -10.22 15.30
N GLY A 48 10.11 -9.25 16.11
CA GLY A 48 10.98 -8.15 16.56
C GLY A 48 11.14 -7.01 15.57
N LYS A 49 10.78 -7.17 14.29
CA LYS A 49 10.79 -6.12 13.28
C LYS A 49 9.67 -5.10 13.51
N LYS A 50 9.85 -3.89 13.01
CA LYS A 50 8.82 -2.83 13.00
C LYS A 50 8.15 -2.74 11.62
N ALA A 51 6.82 -2.74 11.57
CA ALA A 51 6.04 -2.56 10.34
C ALA A 51 5.16 -1.31 10.41
N LEU A 52 5.10 -0.57 9.31
CA LEU A 52 4.10 0.48 9.07
C LEU A 52 3.18 0.04 7.94
N ASP A 53 1.89 -0.07 8.22
CA ASP A 53 0.82 -0.28 7.25
C ASP A 53 0.24 1.10 6.89
N ALA A 54 0.68 1.65 5.76
CA ALA A 54 0.39 3.02 5.34
C ALA A 54 -0.86 3.05 4.43
N GLY A 55 -1.93 3.69 4.89
CA GLY A 55 -3.26 3.58 4.31
C GLY A 55 -3.88 2.22 4.65
N CYS A 56 -3.88 1.86 5.94
CA CYS A 56 -4.18 0.50 6.40
C CYS A 56 -5.61 0.03 6.13
N GLY A 57 -6.54 0.95 5.82
CA GLY A 57 -7.93 0.63 5.57
C GLY A 57 -8.55 -0.25 6.66
N SER A 58 -8.96 -1.46 6.29
CA SER A 58 -9.54 -2.43 7.24
C SER A 58 -8.56 -2.99 8.28
N GLY A 59 -7.25 -2.75 8.14
CA GLY A 59 -6.21 -3.30 9.01
C GLY A 59 -5.92 -4.79 8.79
N PHE A 60 -6.30 -5.36 7.65
CA PHE A 60 -6.03 -6.77 7.36
C PHE A 60 -4.53 -7.08 7.37
N PHE A 61 -3.71 -6.25 6.72
CA PHE A 61 -2.27 -6.45 6.72
C PHE A 61 -1.62 -6.02 8.03
N SER A 62 -2.17 -5.02 8.71
CA SER A 62 -1.76 -4.69 10.09
C SER A 62 -1.91 -5.91 11.00
N ARG A 63 -3.04 -6.62 10.94
CA ARG A 63 -3.26 -7.86 11.68
C ARG A 63 -2.26 -8.95 11.26
N TYR A 64 -2.05 -9.15 9.97
CA TYR A 64 -1.06 -10.11 9.47
C TYR A 64 0.35 -9.83 10.03
N PHE A 65 0.80 -8.58 10.05
CA PHE A 65 2.10 -8.21 10.60
C PHE A 65 2.19 -8.49 12.11
N CYS A 66 1.13 -8.19 12.86
CA CYS A 66 1.06 -8.56 14.28
C CYS A 66 1.17 -10.08 14.47
N ASP A 67 0.48 -10.88 13.67
CA ASP A 67 0.52 -12.34 13.72
C ASP A 67 1.90 -12.90 13.35
N GLN A 68 2.72 -12.15 12.60
CA GLN A 68 4.13 -12.45 12.33
C GLN A 68 5.08 -11.98 13.44
N GLY A 69 4.58 -11.46 14.56
CA GLY A 69 5.37 -10.99 15.71
C GLY A 69 6.02 -9.62 15.50
N MET A 70 5.56 -8.82 14.54
CA MET A 70 6.09 -7.49 14.28
C MET A 70 5.45 -6.43 15.19
N LYS A 71 6.25 -5.41 15.57
CA LYS A 71 5.72 -4.17 16.17
C LYS A 71 5.05 -3.35 15.07
N THR A 72 3.73 -3.36 15.03
CA THR A 72 2.95 -2.83 13.90
C THR A 72 2.29 -1.50 14.23
N VAL A 73 2.43 -0.55 13.31
CA VAL A 73 1.66 0.70 13.27
C VAL A 73 0.69 0.64 12.10
N ALA A 74 -0.59 0.79 12.37
CA ALA A 74 -1.67 0.92 11.37
C ALA A 74 -2.01 2.40 11.21
N LEU A 75 -1.65 2.98 10.06
CA LEU A 75 -1.83 4.39 9.77
C LEU A 75 -2.88 4.56 8.67
N ASP A 76 -3.88 5.37 8.96
CA ASP A 76 -4.85 5.83 7.98
C ASP A 76 -5.32 7.24 8.35
N TYR A 77 -5.93 7.92 7.40
CA TYR A 77 -6.52 9.19 7.71
C TYR A 77 -8.03 9.08 8.00
N SER A 78 -8.67 8.01 7.53
CA SER A 78 -10.08 7.70 7.78
C SER A 78 -10.30 7.13 9.18
N GLU A 79 -11.11 7.83 9.98
CA GLU A 79 -11.47 7.35 11.31
C GLU A 79 -12.32 6.08 11.26
N SER A 80 -13.16 5.94 10.24
CA SER A 80 -13.96 4.73 10.02
C SER A 80 -13.08 3.52 9.73
N ALA A 81 -12.06 3.66 8.89
CA ALA A 81 -11.06 2.64 8.62
C ALA A 81 -10.32 2.24 9.91
N LEU A 82 -9.83 3.21 10.66
CA LEU A 82 -9.09 2.97 11.91
C LEU A 82 -9.93 2.27 12.99
N LYS A 83 -11.24 2.53 13.06
CA LYS A 83 -12.15 1.78 13.94
C LYS A 83 -12.23 0.30 13.56
N ILE A 84 -12.23 -0.03 12.26
CA ILE A 84 -12.22 -1.41 11.77
C ILE A 84 -10.86 -2.05 12.09
N ALA A 85 -9.76 -1.38 11.75
CA ALA A 85 -8.41 -1.86 11.98
C ALA A 85 -8.13 -2.12 13.48
N SER A 86 -8.57 -1.23 14.37
CA SER A 86 -8.45 -1.40 15.82
C SER A 86 -9.15 -2.67 16.32
N ARG A 87 -10.38 -2.91 15.83
CA ARG A 87 -11.13 -4.14 16.18
C ARG A 87 -10.45 -5.39 15.63
N LEU A 88 -10.01 -5.35 14.37
CA LEU A 88 -9.41 -6.50 13.70
C LEU A 88 -8.06 -6.89 14.32
N THR A 89 -7.26 -5.90 14.70
CA THR A 89 -5.95 -6.14 15.34
C THR A 89 -6.08 -6.50 16.82
N GLY A 90 -7.22 -6.22 17.45
CA GLY A 90 -7.45 -6.55 18.86
C GLY A 90 -6.48 -5.86 19.83
N GLY A 91 -6.04 -4.65 19.49
CA GLY A 91 -5.08 -3.88 20.29
C GLY A 91 -3.61 -4.27 20.10
N LEU A 92 -3.30 -5.20 19.19
CA LEU A 92 -1.92 -5.62 18.90
C LEU A 92 -1.17 -4.58 18.05
N ALA A 93 -1.87 -3.79 17.23
CA ALA A 93 -1.26 -2.71 16.46
C ALA A 93 -1.49 -1.34 17.12
N THR A 94 -0.52 -0.46 17.00
CA THR A 94 -0.69 0.95 17.32
C THR A 94 -1.49 1.62 16.22
N ILE A 95 -2.62 2.21 16.57
CA ILE A 95 -3.52 2.88 15.61
C ILE A 95 -3.16 4.36 15.53
N VAL A 96 -2.88 4.87 14.35
CA VAL A 96 -2.44 6.26 14.14
C VAL A 96 -3.29 6.93 13.06
N LYS A 97 -3.99 8.01 13.44
CA LYS A 97 -4.69 8.87 12.48
C LYS A 97 -3.75 9.97 12.01
N LYS A 98 -3.30 9.87 10.76
CA LYS A 98 -2.42 10.88 10.12
C LYS A 98 -2.70 10.95 8.63
N ASP A 99 -2.51 12.14 8.09
CA ASP A 99 -2.53 12.41 6.65
C ASP A 99 -1.10 12.28 6.09
N LEU A 100 -0.92 11.38 5.14
CA LEU A 100 0.37 11.12 4.49
C LEU A 100 0.86 12.27 3.61
N LEU A 101 0.00 13.23 3.27
CA LEU A 101 0.35 14.45 2.53
C LEU A 101 0.91 15.56 3.42
N ARG A 102 0.73 15.48 4.74
CA ARG A 102 1.25 16.51 5.66
C ARG A 102 2.77 16.49 5.70
N GLU A 103 3.35 17.66 5.69
CA GLU A 103 4.78 17.83 5.86
C GLU A 103 5.23 17.37 7.26
N HIS A 104 6.43 16.74 7.30
CA HIS A 104 7.11 16.36 8.54
C HIS A 104 6.50 15.22 9.37
N LEU A 105 5.99 14.18 8.71
CA LEU A 105 5.52 12.97 9.41
C LEU A 105 6.55 12.42 10.41
N ALA A 106 7.84 12.48 10.05
CA ALA A 106 8.94 12.05 10.92
C ALA A 106 9.12 12.87 12.21
N LYS A 107 8.54 14.08 12.30
CA LYS A 107 8.55 14.84 13.56
C LYS A 107 7.48 14.35 14.54
N ASP A 108 6.43 13.78 13.99
CA ASP A 108 5.24 13.38 14.74
C ASP A 108 5.17 11.88 15.03
N MET A 109 6.06 11.10 14.40
CA MET A 109 6.09 9.64 14.52
C MET A 109 7.52 9.13 14.66
N GLU A 110 7.70 8.15 15.53
CA GLU A 110 8.97 7.42 15.64
C GLU A 110 9.21 6.62 14.36
N GLY A 111 10.33 6.83 13.69
CA GLY A 111 10.74 6.10 12.50
C GLY A 111 11.45 4.78 12.80
N GLY A 112 12.25 4.31 11.85
CA GLY A 112 13.04 3.09 11.97
C GLY A 112 12.24 1.84 11.63
N PHE A 113 11.28 1.94 10.69
CA PHE A 113 10.51 0.80 10.22
C PHE A 113 11.37 -0.09 9.31
N ASP A 114 11.35 -1.40 9.58
CA ASP A 114 12.00 -2.42 8.75
C ASP A 114 11.16 -2.72 7.51
N LEU A 115 9.84 -2.58 7.61
CA LEU A 115 8.89 -2.72 6.53
C LEU A 115 7.92 -1.55 6.56
N ILE A 116 7.81 -0.84 5.43
CA ILE A 116 6.69 0.05 5.15
C ILE A 116 5.89 -0.58 4.01
N PHE A 117 4.62 -0.76 4.23
CA PHE A 117 3.70 -1.42 3.29
C PHE A 117 2.58 -0.48 2.90
N SER A 118 2.21 -0.48 1.62
CA SER A 118 1.00 0.17 1.11
C SER A 118 0.34 -0.68 0.03
N ASP A 119 -0.99 -0.81 0.09
CA ASP A 119 -1.81 -1.55 -0.87
C ASP A 119 -3.06 -0.73 -1.21
N GLY A 120 -3.20 -0.34 -2.48
CA GLY A 120 -4.34 0.46 -2.89
C GLY A 120 -4.30 1.90 -2.38
N LEU A 121 -3.14 2.56 -2.40
CA LEU A 121 -2.96 3.91 -1.88
C LEU A 121 -2.61 4.93 -2.97
N LEU A 122 -1.53 4.70 -3.71
CA LEU A 122 -0.92 5.74 -4.56
C LEU A 122 -1.76 6.10 -5.78
N GLU A 123 -2.60 5.22 -6.28
CA GLU A 123 -3.48 5.40 -7.42
C GLU A 123 -4.53 6.50 -7.23
N HIS A 124 -4.78 6.91 -5.99
CA HIS A 124 -5.74 7.94 -5.61
C HIS A 124 -5.14 9.35 -5.64
N PHE A 125 -3.83 9.47 -5.83
CA PHE A 125 -3.11 10.73 -5.70
C PHE A 125 -2.50 11.21 -7.01
N SER A 126 -2.36 12.54 -7.13
CA SER A 126 -1.60 13.16 -8.22
C SER A 126 -0.12 12.73 -8.16
N SER A 127 0.59 12.83 -9.30
CA SER A 127 2.02 12.49 -9.34
C SER A 127 2.86 13.31 -8.34
N ALA A 128 2.51 14.57 -8.10
CA ALA A 128 3.19 15.42 -7.13
C ALA A 128 2.91 14.98 -5.68
N ASP A 129 1.68 14.54 -5.39
CA ASP A 129 1.30 14.06 -4.08
C ASP A 129 1.87 12.67 -3.80
N GLN A 130 1.95 11.80 -4.82
CA GLN A 130 2.68 10.53 -4.73
C GLN A 130 4.13 10.75 -4.29
N ASP A 131 4.82 11.76 -4.84
CA ASP A 131 6.19 12.10 -4.44
C ASP A 131 6.26 12.58 -2.97
N LYS A 132 5.29 13.39 -2.52
CA LYS A 132 5.23 13.83 -1.11
C LYS A 132 5.01 12.65 -0.18
N ILE A 133 4.04 11.77 -0.49
CA ILE A 133 3.76 10.55 0.28
C ILE A 133 5.03 9.70 0.39
N LEU A 134 5.71 9.42 -0.75
CA LEU A 134 6.92 8.61 -0.72
C LEU A 134 8.03 9.25 0.10
N LYS A 135 8.27 10.56 -0.01
CA LYS A 135 9.25 11.28 0.81
C LYS A 135 8.94 11.15 2.30
N ASN A 136 7.66 11.28 2.69
CA ASN A 136 7.24 11.12 4.08
C ASN A 136 7.45 9.68 4.56
N LEU A 137 7.08 8.67 3.78
CA LEU A 137 7.29 7.26 4.13
C LEU A 137 8.80 6.94 4.22
N LEU A 138 9.61 7.45 3.29
CA LEU A 138 11.06 7.25 3.32
C LEU A 138 11.75 7.88 4.54
N SER A 139 11.21 8.98 5.07
CA SER A 139 11.74 9.58 6.29
C SER A 139 11.54 8.68 7.53
N LEU A 140 10.56 7.78 7.48
CA LEU A 140 10.25 6.83 8.54
C LEU A 140 10.95 5.47 8.35
N LEU A 141 11.37 5.14 7.11
CA LEU A 141 12.00 3.87 6.78
C LEU A 141 13.40 3.77 7.41
N SER A 142 13.76 2.63 7.97
CA SER A 142 15.13 2.37 8.42
C SER A 142 16.10 2.27 7.23
N ASP A 143 17.41 2.36 7.48
CA ASP A 143 18.40 2.29 6.40
C ASP A 143 18.45 0.91 5.73
N GLN A 144 18.10 -0.15 6.45
CA GLN A 144 18.01 -1.52 5.93
C GLN A 144 16.58 -1.94 5.61
N GLY A 145 15.62 -1.06 5.81
CA GLY A 145 14.19 -1.32 5.59
C GLY A 145 13.82 -1.44 4.12
N VAL A 146 12.64 -1.97 3.89
CA VAL A 146 12.02 -2.06 2.57
C VAL A 146 10.69 -1.31 2.55
N LEU A 147 10.46 -0.61 1.45
CA LEU A 147 9.15 -0.09 1.07
C LEU A 147 8.52 -1.06 0.08
N VAL A 148 7.36 -1.60 0.42
CA VAL A 148 6.58 -2.49 -0.45
C VAL A 148 5.29 -1.79 -0.84
N THR A 149 5.10 -1.61 -2.13
CA THR A 149 3.94 -0.91 -2.69
C THR A 149 3.18 -1.81 -3.65
N PHE A 150 1.87 -1.94 -3.44
CA PHE A 150 0.93 -2.57 -4.37
C PHE A 150 -0.01 -1.51 -4.93
N VAL A 151 -0.25 -1.56 -6.24
CA VAL A 151 -1.16 -0.65 -6.97
C VAL A 151 -1.94 -1.43 -8.04
N PRO A 152 -3.15 -0.98 -8.43
CA PRO A 152 -3.91 -1.57 -9.54
C PRO A 152 -3.13 -1.52 -10.85
N ASN A 153 -3.22 -2.60 -11.63
CA ASN A 153 -2.58 -2.70 -12.92
C ASN A 153 -3.52 -2.28 -14.04
N ARG A 154 -3.14 -1.24 -14.79
CA ARG A 154 -3.92 -0.70 -15.92
C ARG A 154 -4.25 -1.72 -17.00
N TRP A 155 -3.41 -2.73 -17.20
CA TRP A 155 -3.59 -3.76 -18.22
C TRP A 155 -4.32 -5.00 -17.71
N SER A 156 -4.72 -5.00 -16.44
CA SER A 156 -5.46 -6.11 -15.87
C SER A 156 -6.88 -6.18 -16.44
N PRO A 157 -7.35 -7.37 -16.83
CA PRO A 157 -8.77 -7.58 -17.16
C PRO A 157 -9.72 -7.21 -16.01
N TRP A 158 -9.21 -7.17 -14.76
CA TRP A 158 -9.95 -6.72 -13.59
C TRP A 158 -10.49 -5.29 -13.74
N GLU A 159 -9.76 -4.41 -14.43
CA GLU A 159 -10.17 -3.01 -14.62
C GLU A 159 -11.51 -2.88 -15.39
N LEU A 160 -11.88 -3.88 -16.18
CA LEU A 160 -13.18 -3.90 -16.89
C LEU A 160 -14.35 -4.18 -15.94
N ILE A 161 -14.12 -4.94 -14.88
CA ILE A 161 -15.17 -5.37 -13.94
C ILE A 161 -15.11 -4.62 -12.60
N ARG A 162 -14.01 -3.96 -12.30
CA ARG A 162 -13.79 -3.19 -11.07
C ARG A 162 -14.93 -2.20 -10.75
N PRO A 163 -15.45 -1.41 -11.72
CA PRO A 163 -16.52 -0.45 -11.43
C PRO A 163 -17.80 -1.08 -10.85
N LEU A 164 -18.02 -2.37 -11.12
CA LEU A 164 -19.16 -3.12 -10.56
C LEU A 164 -18.94 -3.49 -9.08
N TYR A 165 -17.67 -3.68 -8.66
CA TYR A 165 -17.31 -4.07 -7.32
C TYR A 165 -16.96 -2.90 -6.39
N MET A 166 -16.48 -1.79 -6.97
CA MET A 166 -16.04 -0.59 -6.23
C MET A 166 -16.61 0.67 -6.92
N PRO A 167 -17.95 0.81 -6.96
CA PRO A 167 -18.57 1.97 -7.60
C PRO A 167 -18.22 3.26 -6.84
N GLY A 168 -17.97 4.35 -7.60
CA GLY A 168 -17.71 5.66 -7.03
C GLY A 168 -16.29 5.90 -6.50
N ILE A 169 -15.40 4.90 -6.55
CA ILE A 169 -14.00 5.09 -6.24
C ILE A 169 -13.23 5.38 -7.52
N GLU A 170 -12.73 6.60 -7.62
CA GLU A 170 -11.85 7.00 -8.70
C GLU A 170 -10.41 6.64 -8.35
N GLU A 171 -9.75 5.93 -9.26
CA GLU A 171 -8.34 5.60 -9.16
C GLU A 171 -7.66 5.67 -10.52
N THR A 172 -6.37 5.91 -10.53
CA THR A 172 -5.54 5.91 -11.73
C THR A 172 -4.60 4.71 -11.71
N PRO A 173 -4.99 3.58 -12.35
CA PRO A 173 -4.17 2.39 -12.35
C PRO A 173 -2.81 2.64 -13.01
N PHE A 174 -1.79 1.95 -12.54
CA PHE A 174 -0.41 2.08 -12.99
C PHE A 174 -0.06 1.08 -14.09
N VAL A 175 0.93 1.41 -14.89
CA VAL A 175 1.76 0.41 -15.57
C VAL A 175 3.06 0.22 -14.80
N LEU A 176 3.67 -0.96 -14.88
CA LEU A 176 4.88 -1.27 -14.10
C LEU A 176 6.00 -0.22 -14.31
N LYS A 177 6.15 0.28 -15.53
CA LYS A 177 7.15 1.32 -15.84
C LYS A 177 6.92 2.62 -15.05
N GLU A 178 5.66 3.05 -14.87
CA GLU A 178 5.33 4.25 -14.11
C GLU A 178 5.70 4.07 -12.63
N LEU A 179 5.40 2.89 -12.07
CA LEU A 179 5.75 2.56 -10.68
C LEU A 179 7.27 2.50 -10.47
N LEU A 180 8.03 1.96 -11.43
CA LEU A 180 9.49 1.95 -11.39
C LEU A 180 10.08 3.37 -11.45
N VAL A 181 9.58 4.22 -12.35
CA VAL A 181 10.01 5.63 -12.47
C VAL A 181 9.69 6.38 -11.18
N LEU A 182 8.52 6.16 -10.58
CA LEU A 182 8.12 6.77 -9.31
C LEU A 182 9.12 6.42 -8.19
N ASN A 183 9.51 5.16 -8.05
CA ASN A 183 10.52 4.73 -7.08
C ASN A 183 11.88 5.40 -7.36
N GLN A 184 12.36 5.34 -8.61
CA GLN A 184 13.66 5.86 -9.00
C GLN A 184 13.79 7.37 -8.76
N ARG A 185 12.78 8.16 -9.14
CA ARG A 185 12.82 9.63 -8.96
C ARG A 185 12.76 10.06 -7.48
N ASN A 186 12.30 9.17 -6.59
CA ASN A 186 12.31 9.38 -5.16
C ASN A 186 13.54 8.76 -4.45
N GLY A 187 14.58 8.39 -5.19
CA GLY A 187 15.85 7.91 -4.63
C GLY A 187 15.77 6.49 -4.07
N LEU A 188 14.89 5.67 -4.61
CA LEU A 188 14.74 4.26 -4.24
C LEU A 188 15.36 3.34 -5.28
N GLN A 189 16.02 2.29 -4.82
CA GLN A 189 16.45 1.15 -5.61
C GLN A 189 15.41 0.05 -5.50
N VAL A 190 14.79 -0.31 -6.62
CA VAL A 190 13.86 -1.45 -6.68
C VAL A 190 14.68 -2.74 -6.65
N VAL A 191 14.42 -3.59 -5.66
CA VAL A 191 15.10 -4.88 -5.47
C VAL A 191 14.26 -6.05 -5.94
N ASP A 192 12.93 -5.90 -6.00
CA ASP A 192 12.01 -6.86 -6.58
C ASP A 192 10.76 -6.15 -7.14
N LYS A 193 10.15 -6.74 -8.15
CA LYS A 193 8.97 -6.19 -8.84
C LYS A 193 8.19 -7.28 -9.56
N GLY A 194 6.91 -7.07 -9.73
CA GLY A 194 6.07 -8.00 -10.48
C GLY A 194 4.61 -7.61 -10.45
N GLY A 195 3.78 -8.59 -10.66
CA GLY A 195 2.34 -8.46 -10.48
C GLY A 195 1.76 -9.75 -9.93
N VAL A 196 0.63 -9.64 -9.26
CA VAL A 196 -0.05 -10.76 -8.62
C VAL A 196 -1.52 -10.82 -9.01
N ASN A 197 -2.09 -12.02 -8.81
CA ASN A 197 -3.50 -12.27 -9.02
C ASN A 197 -3.93 -12.10 -10.50
N THR A 198 -3.14 -12.70 -11.39
CA THR A 198 -3.50 -12.80 -12.82
C THR A 198 -4.83 -13.56 -12.99
N TRP A 199 -5.01 -14.63 -12.19
CA TRP A 199 -6.28 -15.35 -12.07
C TRP A 199 -6.75 -15.35 -10.61
N PRO A 200 -8.06 -15.20 -10.37
CA PRO A 200 -8.63 -15.15 -9.03
C PRO A 200 -8.86 -16.55 -8.41
N PHE A 201 -8.01 -17.53 -8.74
CA PHE A 201 -8.13 -18.93 -8.30
C PHE A 201 -6.88 -19.37 -7.55
N ALA A 202 -6.89 -20.58 -6.99
CA ALA A 202 -5.74 -21.13 -6.26
C ALA A 202 -4.46 -21.15 -7.09
N PHE A 203 -4.55 -21.53 -8.35
CA PHE A 203 -3.47 -21.43 -9.32
C PHE A 203 -3.53 -20.08 -10.05
N SER A 204 -2.40 -19.41 -10.18
CA SER A 204 -2.26 -18.18 -10.97
C SER A 204 -0.85 -18.11 -11.55
N PRO A 205 -0.69 -17.84 -12.86
CA PRO A 205 0.61 -17.78 -13.53
C PRO A 205 1.32 -16.44 -13.29
N ASP A 206 1.33 -15.94 -12.05
CA ASP A 206 1.82 -14.60 -11.69
C ASP A 206 3.30 -14.42 -12.02
N CYS A 207 4.12 -15.45 -11.88
CA CYS A 207 5.55 -15.39 -12.21
C CYS A 207 5.83 -15.10 -13.71
N ILE A 208 4.91 -15.41 -14.61
CA ILE A 208 5.05 -15.21 -16.06
C ILE A 208 4.21 -14.01 -16.53
N LEU A 209 2.96 -13.95 -16.12
CA LEU A 209 1.97 -13.01 -16.64
C LEU A 209 1.61 -11.88 -15.67
N GLY A 210 2.04 -11.96 -14.40
CA GLY A 210 1.62 -11.03 -13.36
C GLY A 210 1.95 -9.58 -13.68
N ALA A 211 3.13 -9.30 -14.21
CA ALA A 211 3.54 -7.94 -14.58
C ALA A 211 2.69 -7.35 -15.73
N PHE A 212 2.03 -8.18 -16.55
CA PHE A 212 1.16 -7.74 -17.64
C PHE A 212 -0.31 -7.74 -17.25
N TRP A 213 -0.81 -8.85 -16.71
CA TRP A 213 -2.25 -9.08 -16.50
C TRP A 213 -2.64 -9.29 -15.04
N GLY A 214 -1.66 -9.29 -14.11
CA GLY A 214 -1.95 -9.35 -12.69
C GLY A 214 -2.90 -8.22 -12.29
N MET A 215 -3.79 -8.50 -11.36
CA MET A 215 -4.71 -7.49 -10.82
C MET A 215 -3.96 -6.33 -10.17
N LEU A 216 -2.88 -6.66 -9.45
CA LEU A 216 -2.02 -5.69 -8.79
C LEU A 216 -0.59 -5.81 -9.30
N LEU A 217 0.06 -4.67 -9.49
CA LEU A 217 1.51 -4.55 -9.65
C LEU A 217 2.14 -4.30 -8.28
N TYR A 218 3.40 -4.73 -8.11
CA TYR A 218 4.16 -4.39 -6.92
C TYR A 218 5.60 -4.01 -7.21
N THR A 219 6.15 -3.24 -6.29
CA THR A 219 7.59 -3.02 -6.15
C THR A 219 8.01 -3.19 -4.70
N ILE A 220 9.20 -3.78 -4.52
CA ILE A 220 9.93 -3.80 -3.26
C ILE A 220 11.19 -2.99 -3.47
N ALA A 221 11.35 -1.94 -2.66
CA ALA A 221 12.41 -0.97 -2.86
C ALA A 221 13.12 -0.63 -1.54
N ARG A 222 14.39 -0.24 -1.64
CA ARG A 222 15.23 0.22 -0.52
C ARG A 222 15.75 1.61 -0.80
N LYS A 223 16.13 2.32 0.24
CA LYS A 223 16.90 3.55 0.06
C LYS A 223 18.18 3.26 -0.74
N ASN A 224 18.54 4.12 -1.65
CA ASN A 224 19.86 4.05 -2.26
C ASN A 224 20.93 4.13 -1.17
N ALA A 225 21.95 3.27 -1.26
CA ALA A 225 23.09 3.38 -0.37
C ALA A 225 23.66 4.81 -0.48
N ARG A 226 23.84 5.48 0.66
CA ARG A 226 24.58 6.75 0.65
C ARG A 226 26.00 6.45 0.16
N PRO A 227 26.56 7.21 -0.79
CA PRO A 227 27.97 7.05 -1.11
C PRO A 227 28.76 7.24 0.21
N THR A 228 29.52 6.23 0.57
CA THR A 228 30.51 6.33 1.67
C THR A 228 31.56 7.34 1.22
N HIS A 229 31.53 8.51 1.82
CA HIS A 229 32.58 9.54 1.67
C HIS A 229 33.78 9.15 2.52
#